data_7491f642ce7346d51dfa964b0e07a992
#
_entry.id   7491f642ce7346d51dfa964b0e07a992
#
_cell.length_a   1.000
_cell.length_b   1.000
_cell.length_c   1.000
_cell.angle_alpha   90.00
_cell.angle_beta   90.00
_cell.angle_gamma   90.00
#
_symmetry.space_group_name_H-M   'P 1'
#
loop_
_entity.id
_entity.type
_entity.pdbx_description
1 polymer ?
#
loop_
_entity_poly.entity_id
_entity_poly.type
_entity_poly.pdbx_seq_one_letter_code
_entity_poly.pdbx_strand_id
1 'polypeptide(L)'
;KNGEAPILMRITINGQYEEIRIQRSVPLKNWNPAKGCSKGKDRASIELNNYISALTTRAYEMHKELTFESALITPKTILKRVFGKDETVRTLLGTVKEEISSMEKVVDIDYSPVTINRYKNVLRKLETFVPRFYEKDDITFHELSPDFIKAFDVFLKTEAGLCRNTIVRYMKCLKKITNMAIAKEWMRKDPFYGYKMEQDETDPVF
;
A
#
# COMPACT_ATOMS: atom_id res chain seq x y z
N LYS A 1 15.77 29.81 -7.46
CA LYS A 1 16.47 30.99 -7.99
C LYS A 1 15.73 32.30 -7.69
N ASN A 2 14.62 32.24 -6.95
CA ASN A 2 13.78 33.41 -6.61
C ASN A 2 13.98 33.89 -5.15
N GLY A 3 15.16 33.67 -4.53
CA GLY A 3 15.39 34.07 -3.14
C GLY A 3 14.65 33.26 -2.09
N GLU A 4 14.01 32.16 -2.48
CA GLU A 4 13.36 31.21 -1.60
C GLU A 4 14.26 30.00 -1.34
N ALA A 5 14.23 29.49 -0.10
CA ALA A 5 14.89 28.28 0.31
C ALA A 5 13.88 27.18 0.63
N PRO A 6 14.15 25.93 0.25
CA PRO A 6 13.32 24.79 0.66
C PRO A 6 13.46 24.54 2.15
N ILE A 7 12.38 24.14 2.78
CA ILE A 7 12.36 23.79 4.21
C ILE A 7 12.64 22.30 4.35
N LEU A 8 13.57 21.98 5.24
CA LEU A 8 13.93 20.62 5.62
C LEU A 8 13.41 20.34 7.03
N MET A 9 12.78 19.21 7.21
CA MET A 9 12.48 18.65 8.53
C MET A 9 13.55 17.63 8.90
N ARG A 10 14.18 17.81 10.06
CA ARG A 10 15.17 16.88 10.62
C ARG A 10 14.56 16.19 11.83
N ILE A 11 14.68 14.87 11.88
CA ILE A 11 14.39 14.06 13.07
C ILE A 11 15.69 13.45 13.57
N THR A 12 15.96 13.60 14.86
CA THR A 12 17.16 13.06 15.51
C THR A 12 16.74 12.13 16.64
N ILE A 13 17.27 10.90 16.67
CA ILE A 13 17.03 9.90 17.72
C ILE A 13 18.37 9.22 18.04
N ASN A 14 18.74 9.20 19.31
CA ASN A 14 19.98 8.55 19.76
C ASN A 14 21.23 8.97 18.96
N GLY A 15 21.34 10.26 18.60
CA GLY A 15 22.45 10.80 17.83
C GLY A 15 22.40 10.54 16.31
N GLN A 16 21.51 9.71 15.83
CA GLN A 16 21.27 9.52 14.40
C GLN A 16 20.19 10.49 13.92
N TYR A 17 20.33 11.00 12.71
CA TYR A 17 19.33 11.90 12.12
C TYR A 17 19.01 11.53 10.67
N GLU A 18 17.82 11.94 10.25
CA GLU A 18 17.35 11.91 8.87
C GLU A 18 16.67 13.23 8.54
N GLU A 19 16.81 13.67 7.28
CA GLU A 19 16.24 14.90 6.77
C GLU A 19 15.33 14.65 5.58
N ILE A 20 14.23 15.39 5.54
CA ILE A 20 13.31 15.36 4.43
C ILE A 20 12.84 16.75 4.03
N ARG A 21 12.70 16.99 2.71
CA ARG A 21 12.03 18.20 2.23
C ARG A 21 10.52 18.09 2.47
N ILE A 22 9.95 19.12 3.13
CA ILE A 22 8.50 19.15 3.39
C ILE A 22 7.69 19.77 2.24
N GLN A 23 8.30 19.88 1.05
CA GLN A 23 7.69 20.43 -0.18
C GLN A 23 7.11 21.85 0.01
N ARG A 24 7.74 22.64 0.87
CA ARG A 24 7.47 24.05 1.10
C ARG A 24 8.77 24.82 1.01
N SER A 25 8.67 26.09 0.59
CA SER A 25 9.77 27.04 0.55
C SER A 25 9.40 28.31 1.28
N VAL A 26 10.40 29.08 1.68
CA VAL A 26 10.23 30.35 2.35
C VAL A 26 11.31 31.33 1.91
N PRO A 27 11.03 32.64 1.73
CA PRO A 27 12.05 33.64 1.53
C PRO A 27 13.03 33.64 2.71
N LEU A 28 14.33 33.59 2.46
CA LEU A 28 15.37 33.51 3.51
C LEU A 28 15.22 34.61 4.57
N LYS A 29 14.87 35.82 4.17
CA LYS A 29 14.62 36.97 5.08
C LYS A 29 13.49 36.69 6.08
N ASN A 30 12.51 35.89 5.69
CA ASN A 30 11.33 35.58 6.49
C ASN A 30 11.52 34.33 7.38
N TRP A 31 12.65 33.65 7.32
CA TRP A 31 12.89 32.47 8.13
C TRP A 31 13.51 32.79 9.50
N ASN A 32 13.03 32.15 10.54
CA ASN A 32 13.64 32.17 11.87
C ASN A 32 14.29 30.81 12.15
N PRO A 33 15.62 30.67 12.01
CA PRO A 33 16.28 29.39 12.19
C PRO A 33 16.24 28.88 13.64
N ALA A 34 16.21 29.78 14.63
CA ALA A 34 16.15 29.40 16.03
C ALA A 34 14.80 28.80 16.44
N LYS A 35 13.72 29.25 15.83
CA LYS A 35 12.35 28.76 16.08
C LYS A 35 11.86 27.76 15.05
N GLY A 36 12.57 27.60 13.91
CA GLY A 36 12.14 26.73 12.83
C GLY A 36 10.81 27.15 12.18
N CYS A 37 10.52 28.46 12.10
CA CYS A 37 9.25 28.96 11.59
C CYS A 37 9.43 30.25 10.76
N SER A 38 8.38 30.64 10.02
CA SER A 38 8.34 31.95 9.34
C SER A 38 8.08 33.08 10.33
N LYS A 39 8.78 34.21 10.16
CA LYS A 39 8.60 35.45 10.95
C LYS A 39 7.39 36.27 10.49
N GLY A 40 6.86 36.01 9.29
CA GLY A 40 5.76 36.79 8.71
C GLY A 40 4.46 36.62 9.49
N LYS A 41 3.62 37.67 9.43
CA LYS A 41 2.26 37.64 9.98
C LYS A 41 1.20 37.57 8.87
N ASP A 42 1.65 37.50 7.62
CA ASP A 42 0.80 37.31 6.46
C ASP A 42 0.18 35.92 6.43
N ARG A 43 -0.91 35.75 5.70
CA ARG A 43 -1.65 34.51 5.59
C ARG A 43 -0.77 33.31 5.19
N ALA A 44 0.14 33.51 4.23
CA ALA A 44 1.03 32.44 3.78
C ALA A 44 2.00 32.00 4.87
N SER A 45 2.55 32.91 5.67
CA SER A 45 3.40 32.60 6.83
C SER A 45 2.65 31.87 7.93
N ILE A 46 1.39 32.25 8.19
CA ILE A 46 0.53 31.57 9.17
C ILE A 46 0.22 30.15 8.71
N GLU A 47 -0.20 29.98 7.47
CA GLU A 47 -0.49 28.64 6.89
C GLU A 47 0.77 27.75 6.92
N LEU A 48 1.94 28.30 6.58
CA LEU A 48 3.21 27.58 6.64
C LEU A 48 3.54 27.13 8.09
N ASN A 49 3.40 28.04 9.05
CA ASN A 49 3.68 27.74 10.46
C ASN A 49 2.71 26.70 11.02
N ASN A 50 1.43 26.76 10.66
CA ASN A 50 0.44 25.75 11.03
C ASN A 50 0.79 24.37 10.43
N TYR A 51 1.24 24.33 9.18
CA TYR A 51 1.68 23.11 8.53
C TYR A 51 2.92 22.51 9.22
N ILE A 52 3.93 23.33 9.56
CA ILE A 52 5.12 22.89 10.30
C ILE A 52 4.72 22.32 11.69
N SER A 53 3.84 23.01 12.41
CA SER A 53 3.34 22.57 13.69
C SER A 53 2.60 21.23 13.59
N ALA A 54 1.72 21.07 12.61
CA ALA A 54 1.01 19.82 12.37
C ALA A 54 1.96 18.64 12.08
N LEU A 55 3.00 18.86 11.26
CA LEU A 55 4.02 17.85 10.99
C LEU A 55 4.82 17.46 12.26
N THR A 56 5.15 18.47 13.09
CA THR A 56 5.86 18.24 14.34
C THR A 56 5.00 17.40 15.30
N THR A 57 3.74 17.78 15.49
CA THR A 57 2.79 17.01 16.31
C THR A 57 2.67 15.57 15.82
N ARG A 58 2.48 15.38 14.50
CA ARG A 58 2.39 14.05 13.91
C ARG A 58 3.65 13.21 14.12
N ALA A 59 4.84 13.82 14.09
CA ALA A 59 6.08 13.09 14.35
C ALA A 59 6.16 12.59 15.81
N TYR A 60 5.71 13.38 16.78
CA TYR A 60 5.61 12.96 18.17
C TYR A 60 4.58 11.85 18.39
N GLU A 61 3.43 11.94 17.73
CA GLU A 61 2.40 10.89 17.76
C GLU A 61 2.95 9.56 17.21
N MET A 62 3.62 9.59 16.07
CA MET A 62 4.24 8.40 15.47
C MET A 62 5.34 7.82 16.35
N HIS A 63 6.14 8.66 17.01
CA HIS A 63 7.13 8.20 17.98
C HIS A 63 6.45 7.48 19.15
N LYS A 64 5.37 8.06 19.69
CA LYS A 64 4.60 7.47 20.79
C LYS A 64 3.98 6.11 20.39
N GLU A 65 3.37 6.03 19.19
CA GLU A 65 2.80 4.77 18.67
C GLU A 65 3.88 3.68 18.55
N LEU A 66 5.03 4.00 17.94
CA LEU A 66 6.16 3.07 17.81
C LEU A 66 6.68 2.59 19.15
N THR A 67 6.67 3.47 20.16
CA THR A 67 7.06 3.11 21.54
C THR A 67 6.10 2.09 22.12
N PHE A 68 4.78 2.27 21.95
CA PHE A 68 3.78 1.31 22.42
C PHE A 68 3.83 -0.02 21.66
N GLU A 69 4.15 -0.01 20.38
CA GLU A 69 4.28 -1.22 19.56
C GLU A 69 5.57 -1.99 19.85
N SER A 70 6.45 -1.50 20.73
CA SER A 70 7.81 -2.05 20.96
C SER A 70 8.61 -2.21 19.66
N ALA A 71 8.34 -1.36 18.68
CA ALA A 71 8.98 -1.39 17.37
C ALA A 71 10.34 -0.69 17.40
N LEU A 72 11.21 -1.02 16.44
CA LEU A 72 12.50 -0.32 16.30
C LEU A 72 12.27 1.15 15.93
N ILE A 73 12.62 2.06 16.84
CA ILE A 73 12.48 3.50 16.66
C ILE A 73 13.76 4.06 16.05
N THR A 74 13.67 4.49 14.80
CA THR A 74 14.75 5.21 14.08
C THR A 74 14.18 6.48 13.46
N PRO A 75 15.03 7.50 13.14
CA PRO A 75 14.57 8.68 12.41
C PRO A 75 13.86 8.31 11.11
N LYS A 76 14.37 7.30 10.40
CA LYS A 76 13.82 6.79 9.15
C LYS A 76 12.43 6.19 9.30
N THR A 77 12.19 5.40 10.38
CA THR A 77 10.86 4.80 10.63
C THR A 77 9.83 5.86 10.98
N ILE A 78 10.19 6.90 11.75
CA ILE A 78 9.29 8.01 12.04
C ILE A 78 8.98 8.80 10.76
N LEU A 79 9.99 9.20 9.99
CA LEU A 79 9.78 9.93 8.73
C LEU A 79 8.89 9.14 7.76
N LYS A 80 9.12 7.84 7.64
CA LYS A 80 8.27 6.95 6.81
C LYS A 80 6.80 7.01 7.25
N ARG A 81 6.51 6.98 8.55
CA ARG A 81 5.13 7.06 9.07
C ARG A 81 4.53 8.47 8.95
N VAL A 82 5.31 9.53 9.22
CA VAL A 82 4.84 10.92 9.16
C VAL A 82 4.43 11.31 7.74
N PHE A 83 5.26 10.99 6.77
CA PHE A 83 5.04 11.43 5.39
C PHE A 83 4.32 10.39 4.55
N GLY A 84 4.09 9.20 5.06
CA GLY A 84 3.56 8.11 4.25
C GLY A 84 4.43 7.86 3.01
N LYS A 85 5.73 8.25 3.07
CA LYS A 85 6.62 8.07 1.94
C LYS A 85 6.96 6.63 1.75
N ASP A 86 6.49 6.19 0.63
CA ASP A 86 6.83 4.98 -0.09
C ASP A 86 6.49 3.65 0.61
N GLU A 87 5.24 3.54 0.99
CA GLU A 87 4.51 2.60 0.16
C GLU A 87 3.89 3.45 -0.98
N THR A 88 4.42 3.41 -2.18
CA THR A 88 3.61 3.51 -3.39
C THR A 88 2.35 2.77 -3.03
N VAL A 89 1.21 3.48 -2.96
CA VAL A 89 -0.06 2.89 -2.54
C VAL A 89 -0.21 1.62 -3.34
N ARG A 90 0.12 0.48 -2.71
CA ARG A 90 0.16 -0.79 -3.42
C ARG A 90 -1.26 -1.16 -3.73
N THR A 91 -1.53 -1.25 -5.01
CA THR A 91 -2.85 -1.61 -5.53
C THR A 91 -2.87 -3.09 -5.89
N LEU A 92 -4.04 -3.66 -5.87
CA LEU A 92 -4.24 -5.08 -6.14
C LEU A 92 -3.82 -5.44 -7.56
N LEU A 93 -4.40 -4.77 -8.56
CA LEU A 93 -4.12 -5.08 -9.98
C LEU A 93 -2.67 -4.79 -10.33
N GLY A 94 -2.13 -3.66 -9.85
CA GLY A 94 -0.73 -3.31 -10.03
C GLY A 94 0.21 -4.38 -9.48
N THR A 95 -0.07 -4.89 -8.27
CA THR A 95 0.75 -5.95 -7.65
C THR A 95 0.62 -7.29 -8.38
N VAL A 96 -0.58 -7.66 -8.83
CA VAL A 96 -0.76 -8.89 -9.63
C VAL A 96 0.02 -8.79 -10.95
N LYS A 97 0.04 -7.63 -11.61
CA LYS A 97 0.84 -7.39 -12.83
C LYS A 97 2.35 -7.52 -12.57
N GLU A 98 2.85 -6.93 -11.47
CA GLU A 98 4.24 -7.05 -11.06
C GLU A 98 4.63 -8.51 -10.78
N GLU A 99 3.77 -9.26 -10.09
CA GLU A 99 4.00 -10.68 -9.78
C GLU A 99 4.04 -11.54 -11.05
N ILE A 100 3.11 -11.31 -11.99
CA ILE A 100 3.11 -11.99 -13.30
C ILE A 100 4.43 -11.71 -14.04
N SER A 101 4.84 -10.45 -14.10
CA SER A 101 6.09 -10.07 -14.76
C SER A 101 7.32 -10.72 -14.11
N SER A 102 7.29 -10.90 -12.79
CA SER A 102 8.34 -11.58 -12.05
C SER A 102 8.35 -13.08 -12.34
N MET A 103 7.18 -13.72 -12.41
CA MET A 103 7.05 -15.14 -12.77
C MET A 103 7.50 -15.42 -14.20
N GLU A 104 7.24 -14.51 -15.14
CA GLU A 104 7.65 -14.64 -16.55
C GLU A 104 9.17 -14.66 -16.73
N LYS A 105 9.92 -14.01 -15.83
CA LYS A 105 11.40 -14.01 -15.86
C LYS A 105 12.02 -15.35 -15.49
N VAL A 106 11.27 -16.19 -14.77
CA VAL A 106 11.72 -17.50 -14.26
C VAL A 106 10.79 -18.62 -14.72
N VAL A 107 10.17 -18.43 -15.89
CA VAL A 107 9.34 -19.47 -16.52
C VAL A 107 10.20 -20.69 -16.85
N ASP A 108 9.60 -21.86 -16.71
CA ASP A 108 10.25 -23.18 -16.88
C ASP A 108 11.38 -23.50 -15.89
N ILE A 109 11.69 -22.58 -14.97
CA ILE A 109 12.60 -22.79 -13.82
C ILE A 109 11.74 -23.00 -12.56
N ASP A 110 11.02 -21.97 -12.14
CA ASP A 110 10.23 -21.98 -10.90
C ASP A 110 8.71 -22.07 -11.16
N TYR A 111 8.27 -21.60 -12.34
CA TYR A 111 6.84 -21.56 -12.70
C TYR A 111 6.59 -22.17 -14.08
N SER A 112 5.58 -23.01 -14.15
CA SER A 112 5.09 -23.50 -15.46
C SER A 112 4.30 -22.41 -16.19
N PRO A 113 4.28 -22.41 -17.55
CA PRO A 113 3.45 -21.50 -18.35
C PRO A 113 1.97 -21.57 -17.97
N VAL A 114 1.48 -22.74 -17.57
CA VAL A 114 0.09 -22.95 -17.12
C VAL A 114 -0.20 -22.17 -15.84
N THR A 115 0.77 -22.11 -14.92
CA THR A 115 0.63 -21.32 -13.69
C THR A 115 0.57 -19.84 -13.99
N ILE A 116 1.46 -19.31 -14.82
CA ILE A 116 1.48 -17.90 -15.25
C ILE A 116 0.17 -17.54 -15.94
N ASN A 117 -0.32 -18.39 -16.85
CA ASN A 117 -1.58 -18.15 -17.53
C ASN A 117 -2.79 -18.11 -16.58
N ARG A 118 -2.74 -18.88 -15.50
CA ARG A 118 -3.75 -18.83 -14.43
C ARG A 118 -3.78 -17.45 -13.75
N TYR A 119 -2.62 -16.87 -13.40
CA TYR A 119 -2.54 -15.53 -12.84
C TYR A 119 -3.03 -14.45 -13.81
N LYS A 120 -2.69 -14.57 -15.10
CA LYS A 120 -3.22 -13.68 -16.15
C LYS A 120 -4.75 -13.75 -16.26
N ASN A 121 -5.32 -14.95 -16.10
CA ASN A 121 -6.77 -15.13 -16.11
C ASN A 121 -7.42 -14.49 -14.87
N VAL A 122 -6.81 -14.64 -13.68
CA VAL A 122 -7.28 -13.98 -12.46
C VAL A 122 -7.22 -12.46 -12.62
N LEU A 123 -6.12 -11.92 -13.15
CA LEU A 123 -5.97 -10.50 -13.42
C LEU A 123 -7.11 -9.97 -14.31
N ARG A 124 -7.37 -10.63 -15.45
CA ARG A 124 -8.48 -10.24 -16.36
C ARG A 124 -9.85 -10.22 -15.67
N LYS A 125 -10.11 -11.17 -14.77
CA LYS A 125 -11.36 -11.18 -14.01
C LYS A 125 -11.41 -10.05 -12.98
N LEU A 126 -10.31 -9.74 -12.32
CA LEU A 126 -10.21 -8.61 -11.42
C LEU A 126 -10.35 -7.27 -12.15
N GLU A 127 -9.73 -7.11 -13.33
CA GLU A 127 -9.86 -5.91 -14.19
C GLU A 127 -11.30 -5.66 -14.66
N THR A 128 -12.12 -6.70 -14.74
CA THR A 128 -13.56 -6.56 -15.03
C THR A 128 -14.34 -6.27 -13.75
N PHE A 129 -14.01 -6.94 -12.65
CA PHE A 129 -14.75 -6.88 -11.39
C PHE A 129 -14.55 -5.55 -10.66
N VAL A 130 -13.30 -5.09 -10.51
CA VAL A 130 -12.97 -3.90 -9.70
C VAL A 130 -13.67 -2.64 -10.22
N PRO A 131 -13.58 -2.26 -11.51
CA PRO A 131 -14.25 -1.06 -12.00
C PRO A 131 -15.77 -1.12 -11.83
N ARG A 132 -16.35 -2.30 -12.02
CA ARG A 132 -17.80 -2.47 -12.01
C ARG A 132 -18.41 -2.41 -10.61
N PHE A 133 -17.72 -2.96 -9.61
CA PHE A 133 -18.25 -3.08 -8.24
C PHE A 133 -17.75 -2.01 -7.29
N TYR A 134 -16.63 -1.36 -7.62
CA TYR A 134 -15.98 -0.35 -6.79
C TYR A 134 -15.86 1.02 -7.46
N GLU A 135 -16.28 1.15 -8.73
CA GLU A 135 -16.20 2.40 -9.51
C GLU A 135 -14.80 3.01 -9.54
N LYS A 136 -13.76 2.16 -9.53
CA LYS A 136 -12.34 2.51 -9.51
C LYS A 136 -11.58 1.67 -10.51
N ASP A 137 -10.51 2.23 -11.09
CA ASP A 137 -9.62 1.47 -11.99
C ASP A 137 -8.80 0.41 -11.25
N ASP A 138 -8.48 0.63 -9.98
CA ASP A 138 -7.77 -0.31 -9.10
C ASP A 138 -8.13 -0.03 -7.64
N ILE A 139 -7.83 -0.97 -6.73
CA ILE A 139 -8.07 -0.85 -5.30
C ILE A 139 -6.79 -1.10 -4.50
N THR A 140 -6.69 -0.43 -3.36
CA THR A 140 -5.57 -0.60 -2.44
C THR A 140 -5.74 -1.86 -1.59
N PHE A 141 -4.65 -2.39 -1.04
CA PHE A 141 -4.73 -3.53 -0.12
C PHE A 141 -5.50 -3.20 1.18
N HIS A 142 -5.62 -1.93 1.56
CA HIS A 142 -6.43 -1.52 2.70
C HIS A 142 -7.94 -1.66 2.46
N GLU A 143 -8.37 -1.63 1.19
CA GLU A 143 -9.77 -1.78 0.79
C GLU A 143 -10.17 -3.26 0.64
N LEU A 144 -9.20 -4.18 0.61
CA LEU A 144 -9.48 -5.60 0.55
C LEU A 144 -10.05 -6.09 1.89
N SER A 145 -11.29 -6.55 1.85
CA SER A 145 -12.04 -7.05 2.99
C SER A 145 -12.58 -8.47 2.72
N PRO A 146 -13.07 -9.18 3.74
CA PRO A 146 -13.78 -10.44 3.53
C PRO A 146 -14.99 -10.30 2.59
N ASP A 147 -15.63 -9.14 2.58
CA ASP A 147 -16.77 -8.88 1.67
C ASP A 147 -16.33 -8.76 0.22
N PHE A 148 -15.13 -8.19 -0.04
CA PHE A 148 -14.52 -8.22 -1.38
C PHE A 148 -14.34 -9.66 -1.88
N ILE A 149 -13.81 -10.54 -1.04
CA ILE A 149 -13.57 -11.94 -1.40
C ILE A 149 -14.88 -12.67 -1.73
N LYS A 150 -15.92 -12.46 -0.91
CA LYS A 150 -17.26 -13.03 -1.15
C LYS A 150 -17.88 -12.47 -2.44
N ALA A 151 -17.82 -11.16 -2.66
CA ALA A 151 -18.37 -10.53 -3.86
C ALA A 151 -17.65 -11.01 -5.14
N PHE A 152 -16.32 -11.14 -5.08
CA PHE A 152 -15.55 -11.68 -6.20
C PHE A 152 -15.87 -13.15 -6.48
N ASP A 153 -16.06 -13.99 -5.43
CA ASP A 153 -16.49 -15.37 -5.58
C ASP A 153 -17.87 -15.47 -6.27
N VAL A 154 -18.83 -14.64 -5.85
CA VAL A 154 -20.17 -14.56 -6.48
C VAL A 154 -20.04 -14.15 -7.95
N PHE A 155 -19.27 -13.10 -8.24
CA PHE A 155 -19.03 -12.65 -9.61
C PHE A 155 -18.44 -13.77 -10.50
N LEU A 156 -17.47 -14.53 -9.98
CA LEU A 156 -16.87 -15.65 -10.71
C LEU A 156 -17.88 -16.75 -11.03
N LYS A 157 -18.85 -17.00 -10.14
CA LYS A 157 -19.92 -17.98 -10.32
C LYS A 157 -20.98 -17.53 -11.31
N THR A 158 -21.49 -16.31 -11.10
CA THR A 158 -22.72 -15.84 -11.77
C THR A 158 -22.43 -15.18 -13.11
N GLU A 159 -21.46 -14.29 -13.16
CA GLU A 159 -21.19 -13.49 -14.36
C GLU A 159 -20.05 -14.06 -15.21
N ALA A 160 -19.02 -14.58 -14.57
CA ALA A 160 -17.94 -15.22 -15.29
C ALA A 160 -18.24 -16.69 -15.67
N GLY A 161 -19.28 -17.30 -15.10
CA GLY A 161 -19.76 -18.62 -15.44
C GLY A 161 -18.73 -19.74 -15.19
N LEU A 162 -17.87 -19.60 -14.19
CA LEU A 162 -16.80 -20.56 -13.95
C LEU A 162 -17.26 -21.69 -13.05
N CYS A 163 -16.76 -22.92 -13.32
CA CYS A 163 -16.97 -24.05 -12.43
C CYS A 163 -16.20 -23.91 -11.12
N ARG A 164 -16.71 -24.56 -10.05
CA ARG A 164 -16.21 -24.44 -8.68
C ARG A 164 -14.71 -24.69 -8.55
N ASN A 165 -14.21 -25.74 -9.18
CA ASN A 165 -12.78 -26.07 -9.12
C ASN A 165 -11.88 -24.98 -9.76
N THR A 166 -12.36 -24.32 -10.82
CA THR A 166 -11.65 -23.18 -11.43
C THR A 166 -11.66 -21.97 -10.51
N ILE A 167 -12.80 -21.68 -9.88
CA ILE A 167 -12.94 -20.60 -8.91
C ILE A 167 -11.97 -20.80 -7.76
N VAL A 168 -11.93 -22.00 -7.17
CA VAL A 168 -10.99 -22.32 -6.07
C VAL A 168 -9.54 -22.11 -6.50
N ARG A 169 -9.17 -22.49 -7.74
CA ARG A 169 -7.82 -22.24 -8.27
C ARG A 169 -7.51 -20.74 -8.37
N TYR A 170 -8.48 -19.93 -8.78
CA TYR A 170 -8.34 -18.48 -8.87
C TYR A 170 -8.24 -17.84 -7.47
N MET A 171 -9.08 -18.27 -6.55
CA MET A 171 -9.05 -17.79 -5.16
C MET A 171 -7.72 -18.16 -4.46
N LYS A 172 -7.15 -19.35 -4.75
CA LYS A 172 -5.79 -19.72 -4.27
C LYS A 172 -4.71 -18.77 -4.80
N CYS A 173 -4.79 -18.35 -6.07
CA CYS A 173 -3.87 -17.33 -6.61
C CYS A 173 -4.02 -15.98 -5.89
N LEU A 174 -5.26 -15.51 -5.70
CA LEU A 174 -5.52 -14.26 -4.99
C LEU A 174 -5.06 -14.34 -3.53
N LYS A 175 -5.30 -15.46 -2.85
CA LYS A 175 -4.82 -15.69 -1.49
C LYS A 175 -3.29 -15.63 -1.38
N LYS A 176 -2.56 -16.17 -2.36
CA LYS A 176 -1.09 -16.04 -2.39
C LYS A 176 -0.65 -14.56 -2.45
N ILE A 177 -1.32 -13.75 -3.27
CA ILE A 177 -1.05 -12.30 -3.36
C ILE A 177 -1.36 -11.59 -2.03
N THR A 178 -2.50 -11.87 -1.41
CA THR A 178 -2.86 -11.25 -0.12
C THR A 178 -1.93 -11.69 1.02
N ASN A 179 -1.52 -12.96 1.06
CA ASN A 179 -0.54 -13.44 2.03
C ASN A 179 0.82 -12.75 1.86
N MET A 180 1.26 -12.53 0.62
CA MET A 180 2.46 -11.73 0.34
C MET A 180 2.29 -10.29 0.81
N ALA A 181 1.13 -9.68 0.59
CA ALA A 181 0.83 -8.32 1.04
C ALA A 181 0.84 -8.22 2.58
N ILE A 182 0.33 -9.23 3.30
CA ILE A 182 0.39 -9.31 4.76
C ILE A 182 1.86 -9.45 5.22
N ALA A 183 2.63 -10.35 4.62
CA ALA A 183 4.04 -10.56 4.96
C ALA A 183 4.91 -9.31 4.71
N LYS A 184 4.52 -8.46 3.75
CA LYS A 184 5.16 -7.17 3.45
C LYS A 184 4.53 -5.99 4.21
N GLU A 185 3.63 -6.25 5.14
CA GLU A 185 2.92 -5.25 5.95
C GLU A 185 2.08 -4.24 5.13
N TRP A 186 1.70 -4.56 3.88
CA TRP A 186 0.83 -3.73 3.06
C TRP A 186 -0.63 -3.80 3.48
N MET A 187 -1.00 -4.85 4.22
CA MET A 187 -2.29 -5.01 4.86
C MET A 187 -2.14 -5.74 6.21
N ARG A 188 -3.07 -5.44 7.14
CA ARG A 188 -2.99 -5.98 8.51
C ARG A 188 -3.89 -7.18 8.74
N LYS A 189 -4.98 -7.31 7.99
CA LYS A 189 -6.00 -8.35 8.19
C LYS A 189 -6.05 -9.26 6.98
N ASP A 190 -6.21 -10.57 7.22
CA ASP A 190 -6.43 -11.53 6.14
C ASP A 190 -7.87 -11.38 5.58
N PRO A 191 -8.04 -10.98 4.31
CA PRO A 191 -9.37 -10.84 3.70
C PRO A 191 -10.02 -12.21 3.45
N PHE A 192 -9.26 -13.30 3.51
CA PHE A 192 -9.78 -14.66 3.41
C PHE A 192 -10.23 -15.25 4.75
N TYR A 193 -10.18 -14.47 5.84
CA TYR A 193 -10.66 -14.93 7.13
C TYR A 193 -12.12 -15.41 7.04
N GLY A 194 -12.37 -16.67 7.43
CA GLY A 194 -13.69 -17.28 7.33
C GLY A 194 -14.12 -17.73 5.93
N TYR A 195 -13.32 -17.53 4.88
CA TYR A 195 -13.64 -18.02 3.53
C TYR A 195 -13.15 -19.47 3.35
N LYS A 196 -14.09 -20.39 3.04
CA LYS A 196 -13.78 -21.80 2.81
C LYS A 196 -13.57 -22.06 1.32
N MET A 197 -12.45 -22.70 0.98
CA MET A 197 -12.11 -23.14 -0.37
C MET A 197 -12.42 -24.63 -0.53
N GLU A 198 -13.69 -24.95 -0.78
CA GLU A 198 -14.12 -26.34 -1.00
C GLU A 198 -14.06 -26.66 -2.50
N GLN A 199 -13.42 -27.77 -2.85
CA GLN A 199 -13.37 -28.30 -4.21
C GLN A 199 -14.40 -29.41 -4.36
N ASP A 200 -15.01 -29.50 -5.55
CA ASP A 200 -15.80 -30.66 -5.91
C ASP A 200 -14.84 -31.84 -6.17
N GLU A 201 -15.20 -33.03 -5.70
CA GLU A 201 -14.49 -34.23 -6.05
C GLU A 201 -14.58 -34.46 -7.57
N THR A 202 -13.44 -34.65 -8.21
CA THR A 202 -13.39 -35.06 -9.61
C THR A 202 -13.16 -36.53 -9.66
N ASP A 203 -14.10 -37.25 -10.24
CA ASP A 203 -13.89 -38.68 -10.52
C ASP A 203 -12.61 -38.86 -11.33
N PRO A 204 -11.74 -39.79 -10.94
CA PRO A 204 -10.57 -40.09 -11.74
C PRO A 204 -11.04 -40.55 -13.13
N VAL A 205 -10.70 -39.82 -14.16
CA VAL A 205 -10.87 -40.25 -15.55
C VAL A 205 -9.79 -41.29 -15.77
N PHE A 206 -10.18 -42.59 -15.80
CA PHE A 206 -9.34 -43.71 -16.20
C PHE A 206 -9.16 -43.74 -17.71
#